data_b6ab0f8341ae2c8d22f0bc3276c90fa0
#
_entry.id   b6ab0f8341ae2c8d22f0bc3276c90fa0
#
_cell.length_a   1.000
_cell.length_b   1.000
_cell.length_c   1.000
_cell.angle_alpha   90.00
_cell.angle_beta   90.00
_cell.angle_gamma   90.00
#
_symmetry.space_group_name_H-M   'P 1'
#
loop_
_entity.id
_entity.type
_entity.pdbx_description
1 polymer ?
#
loop_
_entity_poly.entity_id
_entity_poly.type
_entity_poly.pdbx_seq_one_letter_code
_entity_poly.pdbx_strand_id
1 'polypeptide(L)'
;RLHAALGFSGNTVLLADISEFQPSVNDAAYLRWSQAIVIRAMYGSQHDDRSWYGGERRRALWSGGARFVGIYQYVVAGQDAGAQARALCQLVGRLNKGEKVIADIEEGGGSQRGRWQAWAGIVHNELGDTPWCYSGAYFAQSTGLAPVDWVASYGSAEPGAAHRLWQFTDRYQVPGIGSCDCSVYHGTISQLAALAFGGSQPAPPVTDWTEQAVMALPTLSQGSIDRAGHVWYVHRLQALVAVIGQVNNLGPAKAVHANGSFDAATKAGVVSVQGFYHLATDGVVGPSTWKALIGV
;
A
#
# COMPACT_ATOMS: atom_id res chain seq x y z
N ARG A 1 -33.30 15.64 5.82
CA ARG A 1 -34.06 15.62 7.08
C ARG A 1 -33.33 14.98 8.26
N LEU A 2 -32.39 14.06 8.05
CA LEU A 2 -31.58 13.44 9.12
C LEU A 2 -30.56 14.42 9.73
N HIS A 3 -29.97 15.30 8.92
CA HIS A 3 -28.95 16.26 9.38
C HIS A 3 -29.50 17.25 10.42
N ALA A 4 -30.75 17.66 10.27
CA ALA A 4 -31.41 18.56 11.23
C ALA A 4 -31.67 17.90 12.60
N ALA A 5 -31.82 16.59 12.64
CA ALA A 5 -32.04 15.84 13.88
C ALA A 5 -30.75 15.70 14.72
N LEU A 6 -29.58 15.84 14.08
CA LEU A 6 -28.26 15.79 14.73
C LEU A 6 -27.72 17.17 15.08
N GLY A 7 -28.51 18.24 14.82
CA GLY A 7 -28.09 19.62 15.11
C GLY A 7 -27.06 20.22 14.14
N PHE A 8 -26.70 19.49 13.06
CA PHE A 8 -25.79 20.04 12.05
C PHE A 8 -26.51 21.01 11.12
N SER A 9 -25.97 22.21 10.99
CA SER A 9 -26.48 23.25 10.10
C SER A 9 -25.69 23.31 8.80
N GLY A 10 -26.39 23.60 7.68
CA GLY A 10 -25.74 23.75 6.38
C GLY A 10 -25.47 22.44 5.63
N ASN A 11 -24.56 22.49 4.67
CA ASN A 11 -24.13 21.32 3.94
C ASN A 11 -23.16 20.49 4.80
N THR A 12 -23.53 19.22 5.07
CA THR A 12 -22.68 18.29 5.82
C THR A 12 -22.64 16.94 5.12
N VAL A 13 -21.52 16.25 5.21
CA VAL A 13 -21.35 14.86 4.79
C VAL A 13 -21.13 14.01 6.04
N LEU A 14 -22.01 13.04 6.27
CA LEU A 14 -21.77 11.99 7.26
C LEU A 14 -21.04 10.84 6.58
N LEU A 15 -20.08 10.24 7.27
CA LEU A 15 -19.33 9.09 6.77
C LEU A 15 -18.98 8.13 7.91
N ALA A 16 -19.06 6.84 7.60
CA ALA A 16 -18.60 5.80 8.50
C ALA A 16 -17.12 5.55 8.32
N ASP A 17 -16.48 5.06 9.37
CA ASP A 17 -15.21 4.36 9.25
C ASP A 17 -15.36 2.91 9.71
N ILE A 18 -14.76 2.02 8.95
CA ILE A 18 -14.91 0.58 9.09
C ILE A 18 -13.59 -0.15 9.08
N SER A 19 -13.60 -1.33 9.70
CA SER A 19 -12.47 -2.25 9.77
C SER A 19 -12.98 -3.69 9.77
N GLU A 20 -12.15 -4.65 10.12
CA GLU A 20 -12.53 -6.06 10.32
C GLU A 20 -13.65 -6.28 11.37
N PHE A 21 -13.92 -5.28 12.20
CA PHE A 21 -15.00 -5.34 13.20
C PHE A 21 -16.40 -5.15 12.60
N GLN A 22 -16.51 -4.74 11.33
CA GLN A 22 -17.77 -4.66 10.59
C GLN A 22 -17.85 -5.81 9.56
N PRO A 23 -18.17 -7.05 9.97
CA PRO A 23 -18.07 -8.24 9.11
C PRO A 23 -19.07 -8.27 7.95
N SER A 24 -20.13 -7.48 8.02
CA SER A 24 -21.16 -7.42 6.99
C SER A 24 -21.43 -5.98 6.59
N VAL A 25 -21.17 -5.67 5.32
CA VAL A 25 -21.45 -4.35 4.74
C VAL A 25 -22.21 -4.52 3.43
N ASN A 26 -23.36 -3.87 3.35
CA ASN A 26 -24.12 -3.71 2.11
C ASN A 26 -23.71 -2.39 1.45
N ASP A 27 -22.71 -2.45 0.56
CA ASP A 27 -22.17 -1.26 -0.12
C ASP A 27 -23.24 -0.44 -0.85
N ALA A 28 -24.19 -1.10 -1.51
CA ALA A 28 -25.25 -0.41 -2.24
C ALA A 28 -26.21 0.36 -1.30
N ALA A 29 -26.52 -0.18 -0.14
CA ALA A 29 -27.32 0.53 0.86
C ALA A 29 -26.53 1.69 1.47
N TYR A 30 -25.26 1.46 1.78
CA TYR A 30 -24.37 2.50 2.30
C TYR A 30 -24.21 3.67 1.32
N LEU A 31 -23.89 3.39 0.05
CA LEU A 31 -23.60 4.43 -0.95
C LEU A 31 -24.83 5.26 -1.35
N ARG A 32 -26.04 4.75 -1.11
CA ARG A 32 -27.28 5.57 -1.18
C ARG A 32 -27.38 6.57 -0.02
N TRP A 33 -26.78 6.26 1.11
CA TRP A 33 -26.78 7.14 2.29
C TRP A 33 -25.62 8.12 2.26
N SER A 34 -24.40 7.65 1.96
CA SER A 34 -23.20 8.49 1.86
C SER A 34 -22.26 8.01 0.74
N GLN A 35 -21.71 8.96 0.00
CA GLN A 35 -20.69 8.72 -1.02
C GLN A 35 -19.25 8.87 -0.48
N ALA A 36 -19.10 8.99 0.85
CA ALA A 36 -17.83 9.07 1.55
C ALA A 36 -17.72 7.94 2.57
N ILE A 37 -16.58 7.30 2.65
CA ILE A 37 -16.29 6.23 3.62
C ILE A 37 -14.81 6.24 3.98
N VAL A 38 -14.47 5.78 5.18
CA VAL A 38 -13.10 5.48 5.58
C VAL A 38 -12.98 4.00 5.87
N ILE A 39 -11.91 3.36 5.39
CA ILE A 39 -11.69 1.91 5.56
C ILE A 39 -10.28 1.66 6.10
N ARG A 40 -10.17 0.75 7.09
CA ARG A 40 -8.86 0.30 7.57
C ARG A 40 -8.20 -0.60 6.53
N ALA A 41 -6.99 -0.24 6.14
CA ALA A 41 -6.18 -1.07 5.26
C ALA A 41 -5.24 -1.97 6.05
N MET A 42 -4.67 -1.46 7.14
CA MET A 42 -3.68 -2.20 7.93
C MET A 42 -3.76 -1.86 9.43
N TYR A 43 -3.34 -2.82 10.23
CA TYR A 43 -3.01 -2.67 11.64
C TYR A 43 -1.51 -2.98 11.83
N GLY A 44 -0.71 -1.96 12.15
CA GLY A 44 0.74 -2.11 12.14
C GLY A 44 1.28 -2.43 10.74
N SER A 45 2.44 -3.10 10.69
CA SER A 45 3.12 -3.47 9.45
C SER A 45 2.81 -4.88 8.93
N GLN A 46 2.11 -5.70 9.71
CA GLN A 46 1.99 -7.14 9.45
C GLN A 46 0.55 -7.64 9.27
N HIS A 47 -0.43 -6.90 9.76
CA HIS A 47 -1.83 -7.27 9.64
C HIS A 47 -2.54 -6.35 8.66
N ASP A 48 -2.84 -6.87 7.47
CA ASP A 48 -3.62 -6.16 6.47
C ASP A 48 -5.11 -6.57 6.53
N ASP A 49 -5.99 -5.60 6.46
CA ASP A 49 -7.44 -5.83 6.41
C ASP A 49 -7.91 -6.09 4.97
N ARG A 50 -7.26 -7.04 4.28
CA ARG A 50 -7.52 -7.32 2.85
C ARG A 50 -8.96 -7.68 2.54
N SER A 51 -9.67 -8.29 3.49
CA SER A 51 -11.12 -8.52 3.35
C SER A 51 -11.91 -7.23 3.15
N TRP A 52 -11.39 -6.10 3.60
CA TRP A 52 -12.02 -4.79 3.52
C TRP A 52 -11.45 -3.89 2.44
N TYR A 53 -10.13 -3.90 2.30
CA TYR A 53 -9.43 -3.03 1.36
C TYR A 53 -8.95 -3.79 0.12
N GLY A 54 -8.34 -4.92 0.23
CA GLY A 54 -7.62 -5.78 -0.74
C GLY A 54 -8.13 -5.88 -2.17
N GLY A 55 -8.48 -4.78 -2.76
CA GLY A 55 -8.87 -4.67 -4.14
C GLY A 55 -10.36 -4.83 -4.41
N GLU A 56 -11.06 -5.76 -3.79
CA GLU A 56 -12.49 -5.99 -4.11
C GLU A 56 -13.39 -4.91 -3.52
N ARG A 57 -13.28 -4.63 -2.22
CA ARG A 57 -14.08 -3.58 -1.57
C ARG A 57 -13.76 -2.20 -2.15
N ARG A 58 -12.49 -1.88 -2.33
CA ARG A 58 -12.06 -0.64 -2.97
C ARG A 58 -12.69 -0.47 -4.37
N ARG A 59 -12.66 -1.52 -5.20
CA ARG A 59 -13.29 -1.51 -6.53
C ARG A 59 -14.82 -1.38 -6.43
N ALA A 60 -15.45 -2.11 -5.52
CA ALA A 60 -16.90 -2.06 -5.32
C ALA A 60 -17.37 -0.67 -4.91
N LEU A 61 -16.67 0.00 -3.99
CA LEU A 61 -16.99 1.35 -3.56
C LEU A 61 -16.92 2.35 -4.72
N TRP A 62 -15.83 2.33 -5.50
CA TRP A 62 -15.69 3.22 -6.65
C TRP A 62 -16.72 2.93 -7.75
N SER A 63 -16.97 1.67 -8.08
CA SER A 63 -18.00 1.26 -9.04
C SER A 63 -19.41 1.61 -8.58
N GLY A 64 -19.64 1.61 -7.27
CA GLY A 64 -20.92 1.97 -6.64
C GLY A 64 -21.15 3.48 -6.50
N GLY A 65 -20.18 4.33 -6.89
CA GLY A 65 -20.32 5.78 -6.90
C GLY A 65 -19.78 6.51 -5.68
N ALA A 66 -18.84 5.90 -4.93
CA ALA A 66 -18.08 6.62 -3.91
C ALA A 66 -17.34 7.79 -4.55
N ARG A 67 -17.20 8.88 -3.81
CA ARG A 67 -16.49 10.10 -4.24
C ARG A 67 -15.33 10.46 -3.32
N PHE A 68 -15.34 9.93 -2.11
CA PHE A 68 -14.25 10.03 -1.15
C PHE A 68 -14.06 8.69 -0.47
N VAL A 69 -12.84 8.18 -0.47
CA VAL A 69 -12.44 6.96 0.25
C VAL A 69 -11.20 7.26 1.07
N GLY A 70 -11.36 7.33 2.40
CA GLY A 70 -10.24 7.34 3.32
C GLY A 70 -9.66 5.93 3.45
N ILE A 71 -8.35 5.81 3.45
CA ILE A 71 -7.60 4.56 3.62
C ILE A 71 -6.72 4.74 4.84
N TYR A 72 -7.02 4.05 5.94
CA TYR A 72 -6.25 4.26 7.14
C TYR A 72 -5.43 3.05 7.58
N GLN A 73 -4.34 3.35 8.27
CA GLN A 73 -3.51 2.41 8.99
C GLN A 73 -3.52 2.76 10.46
N TYR A 74 -3.85 1.79 11.30
CA TYR A 74 -3.58 1.90 12.73
C TYR A 74 -2.07 1.79 12.95
N VAL A 75 -1.46 2.87 13.43
CA VAL A 75 0.00 2.96 13.59
C VAL A 75 0.38 2.48 14.99
N VAL A 76 0.81 1.24 15.09
CA VAL A 76 1.14 0.56 16.35
C VAL A 76 2.36 1.20 17.02
N ALA A 77 2.24 1.50 18.31
CA ALA A 77 3.37 1.95 19.13
C ALA A 77 4.43 0.84 19.29
N GLY A 78 5.69 1.24 19.32
CA GLY A 78 6.79 0.27 19.45
C GLY A 78 7.23 -0.39 18.15
N GLN A 79 6.50 -0.22 17.03
CA GLN A 79 6.95 -0.56 15.68
C GLN A 79 7.53 0.66 14.97
N ASP A 80 8.51 0.43 14.08
CA ASP A 80 9.06 1.51 13.26
C ASP A 80 7.98 2.13 12.36
N ALA A 81 7.76 3.44 12.50
CA ALA A 81 6.71 4.16 11.79
C ALA A 81 6.93 4.17 10.27
N GLY A 82 8.19 4.29 9.85
CA GLY A 82 8.55 4.27 8.42
C GLY A 82 8.33 2.88 7.81
N ALA A 83 8.61 1.80 8.55
CA ALA A 83 8.33 0.45 8.09
C ALA A 83 6.81 0.20 7.95
N GLN A 84 6.00 0.68 8.90
CA GLN A 84 4.55 0.63 8.81
C GLN A 84 4.03 1.39 7.58
N ALA A 85 4.50 2.62 7.37
CA ALA A 85 4.14 3.42 6.20
C ALA A 85 4.49 2.73 4.88
N ARG A 86 5.70 2.16 4.76
CA ARG A 86 6.11 1.42 3.55
C ARG A 86 5.22 0.20 3.30
N ALA A 87 4.87 -0.55 4.34
CA ALA A 87 3.94 -1.67 4.21
C ALA A 87 2.58 -1.22 3.69
N LEU A 88 2.04 -0.11 4.21
CA LEU A 88 0.81 0.49 3.69
C LEU A 88 0.95 0.92 2.23
N CYS A 89 2.02 1.63 1.87
CA CYS A 89 2.26 2.08 0.50
C CYS A 89 2.32 0.90 -0.48
N GLN A 90 2.98 -0.19 -0.11
CA GLN A 90 3.02 -1.43 -0.91
C GLN A 90 1.63 -2.06 -1.07
N LEU A 91 0.82 -2.10 0.00
CA LEU A 91 -0.55 -2.63 -0.05
C LEU A 91 -1.47 -1.76 -0.92
N VAL A 92 -1.37 -0.44 -0.79
CA VAL A 92 -2.20 0.54 -1.51
C VAL A 92 -1.81 0.59 -2.99
N GLY A 93 -0.53 0.54 -3.28
CA GLY A 93 0.03 0.68 -4.63
C GLY A 93 -0.20 2.09 -5.18
N ARG A 94 -1.23 2.27 -6.01
CA ARG A 94 -1.59 3.59 -6.57
C ARG A 94 -2.88 4.11 -5.98
N LEU A 95 -2.92 5.41 -5.70
CA LEU A 95 -4.14 6.09 -5.28
C LEU A 95 -5.02 6.43 -6.47
N ASN A 96 -6.32 6.26 -6.29
CA ASN A 96 -7.32 6.84 -7.18
C ASN A 96 -7.60 8.29 -6.79
N LYS A 97 -8.03 9.10 -7.75
CA LYS A 97 -8.55 10.42 -7.44
C LYS A 97 -9.71 10.31 -6.46
N GLY A 98 -9.66 11.09 -5.38
CA GLY A 98 -10.66 11.05 -4.31
C GLY A 98 -10.31 10.11 -3.15
N GLU A 99 -9.15 9.43 -3.18
CA GLU A 99 -8.64 8.68 -2.03
C GLU A 99 -7.77 9.55 -1.13
N LYS A 100 -7.78 9.27 0.16
CA LYS A 100 -6.98 9.95 1.18
C LYS A 100 -6.35 8.95 2.12
N VAL A 101 -5.02 8.99 2.24
CA VAL A 101 -4.29 8.14 3.18
C VAL A 101 -4.27 8.78 4.56
N ILE A 102 -4.50 7.98 5.60
CA ILE A 102 -4.68 8.46 6.96
C ILE A 102 -3.87 7.60 7.93
N ALA A 103 -3.10 8.24 8.82
CA ALA A 103 -2.50 7.58 9.98
C ALA A 103 -3.46 7.67 11.16
N ASP A 104 -3.76 6.55 11.77
CA ASP A 104 -4.50 6.45 13.02
C ASP A 104 -3.47 6.27 14.15
N ILE A 105 -3.28 7.32 14.97
CA ILE A 105 -2.27 7.36 16.04
C ILE A 105 -2.98 7.64 17.37
N GLU A 106 -3.20 6.58 18.14
CA GLU A 106 -3.98 6.65 19.37
C GLU A 106 -3.26 6.06 20.59
N GLU A 107 -2.06 5.54 20.41
CA GLU A 107 -1.30 4.90 21.49
C GLU A 107 0.17 5.33 21.52
N GLY A 108 0.81 5.07 22.66
CA GLY A 108 2.21 5.41 22.93
C GLY A 108 2.35 6.53 23.94
N GLY A 109 3.52 6.58 24.58
CA GLY A 109 3.87 7.62 25.55
C GLY A 109 4.70 8.75 24.94
N GLY A 110 4.69 9.91 25.58
CA GLY A 110 5.45 11.08 25.16
C GLY A 110 4.97 11.70 23.85
N SER A 111 5.83 12.50 23.21
CA SER A 111 5.47 13.16 21.95
C SER A 111 5.35 12.17 20.81
N GLN A 112 4.25 12.23 20.11
CA GLN A 112 3.98 11.41 18.91
C GLN A 112 4.30 12.15 17.60
N ARG A 113 4.72 13.39 17.65
CA ARG A 113 5.02 14.20 16.46
C ARG A 113 6.07 13.57 15.56
N GLY A 114 7.15 13.04 16.14
CA GLY A 114 8.21 12.37 15.35
C GLY A 114 7.72 11.11 14.64
N ARG A 115 6.85 10.32 15.30
CA ARG A 115 6.21 9.15 14.69
C ARG A 115 5.35 9.56 13.48
N TRP A 116 4.50 10.55 13.67
CA TRP A 116 3.67 11.11 12.60
C TRP A 116 4.52 11.59 11.43
N GLN A 117 5.55 12.41 11.70
CA GLN A 117 6.40 12.96 10.64
C GLN A 117 7.13 11.87 9.84
N ALA A 118 7.66 10.86 10.52
CA ALA A 118 8.35 9.74 9.87
C ALA A 118 7.39 8.95 8.96
N TRP A 119 6.18 8.65 9.45
CA TRP A 119 5.15 7.95 8.69
C TRP A 119 4.66 8.78 7.50
N ALA A 120 4.30 10.03 7.74
CA ALA A 120 3.76 10.93 6.73
C ALA A 120 4.77 11.23 5.60
N GLY A 121 6.04 11.37 5.95
CA GLY A 121 7.11 11.58 4.97
C GLY A 121 7.25 10.42 3.99
N ILE A 122 7.14 9.18 4.44
CA ILE A 122 7.16 8.00 3.57
C ILE A 122 5.93 7.98 2.65
N VAL A 123 4.73 8.17 3.19
CA VAL A 123 3.49 8.20 2.38
C VAL A 123 3.55 9.31 1.34
N HIS A 124 4.02 10.49 1.72
CA HIS A 124 4.19 11.59 0.78
C HIS A 124 5.14 11.24 -0.37
N ASN A 125 6.30 10.67 -0.06
CA ASN A 125 7.31 10.33 -1.04
C ASN A 125 6.90 9.17 -1.97
N GLU A 126 6.21 8.16 -1.44
CA GLU A 126 5.88 6.95 -2.19
C GLU A 126 4.54 7.04 -2.92
N LEU A 127 3.54 7.71 -2.34
CA LEU A 127 2.20 7.82 -2.93
C LEU A 127 1.89 9.22 -3.48
N GLY A 128 2.72 10.23 -3.21
CA GLY A 128 2.47 11.62 -3.64
C GLY A 128 1.29 12.27 -2.92
N ASP A 129 0.72 11.64 -1.89
CA ASP A 129 -0.35 12.22 -1.10
C ASP A 129 0.21 13.08 0.04
N THR A 130 -0.55 14.07 0.48
CA THR A 130 -0.36 14.73 1.76
C THR A 130 -1.29 14.06 2.76
N PRO A 131 -0.81 13.06 3.53
CA PRO A 131 -1.69 12.22 4.34
C PRO A 131 -2.30 13.01 5.49
N TRP A 132 -3.40 12.48 6.04
CA TRP A 132 -4.03 13.02 7.24
C TRP A 132 -3.62 12.25 8.49
N CYS A 133 -3.70 12.92 9.64
CA CYS A 133 -3.58 12.31 10.95
C CYS A 133 -4.95 12.23 11.61
N TYR A 134 -5.30 11.03 12.10
CA TYR A 134 -6.44 10.81 13.00
C TYR A 134 -5.94 10.54 14.40
N SER A 135 -6.66 11.05 15.38
CA SER A 135 -6.41 10.76 16.79
C SER A 135 -7.58 11.22 17.67
N GLY A 136 -7.68 10.64 18.87
CA GLY A 136 -8.56 11.16 19.90
C GLY A 136 -8.11 12.56 20.37
N ALA A 137 -9.06 13.46 20.59
CA ALA A 137 -8.78 14.87 20.93
C ALA A 137 -7.82 15.03 22.14
N TYR A 138 -8.08 14.29 23.22
CA TYR A 138 -7.24 14.32 24.41
C TYR A 138 -5.84 13.78 24.16
N PHE A 139 -5.74 12.65 23.46
CA PHE A 139 -4.45 12.04 23.12
C PHE A 139 -3.64 12.94 22.21
N ALA A 140 -4.23 13.51 21.17
CA ALA A 140 -3.56 14.43 20.26
C ALA A 140 -2.98 15.66 21.00
N GLN A 141 -3.76 16.24 21.91
CA GLN A 141 -3.31 17.36 22.71
C GLN A 141 -2.16 16.99 23.67
N SER A 142 -2.31 15.89 24.40
CA SER A 142 -1.33 15.47 25.42
C SER A 142 0.00 14.99 24.83
N THR A 143 0.01 14.53 23.57
CA THR A 143 1.18 13.99 22.88
C THR A 143 1.79 14.93 21.83
N GLY A 144 1.26 16.15 21.69
CA GLY A 144 1.75 17.16 20.75
C GLY A 144 1.46 16.84 19.28
N LEU A 145 0.51 15.94 18.98
CA LEU A 145 0.01 15.71 17.62
C LEU A 145 -0.93 16.82 17.16
N ALA A 146 -1.70 17.42 18.09
CA ALA A 146 -2.68 18.45 17.73
C ALA A 146 -2.04 19.67 17.04
N PRO A 147 -2.73 20.30 16.04
CA PRO A 147 -4.02 19.88 15.50
C PRO A 147 -3.89 18.66 14.60
N VAL A 148 -4.93 17.82 14.54
CA VAL A 148 -5.03 16.67 13.65
C VAL A 148 -6.11 16.92 12.59
N ASP A 149 -6.02 16.25 11.43
CA ASP A 149 -6.98 16.43 10.33
C ASP A 149 -8.33 15.78 10.63
N TRP A 150 -8.32 14.67 11.36
CA TRP A 150 -9.51 13.93 11.75
C TRP A 150 -9.46 13.66 13.25
N VAL A 151 -10.40 14.21 13.98
CA VAL A 151 -10.41 14.16 15.44
C VAL A 151 -11.58 13.34 15.95
N ALA A 152 -11.30 12.41 16.88
CA ALA A 152 -12.33 11.74 17.65
C ALA A 152 -12.59 12.47 18.97
N SER A 153 -13.87 12.81 19.19
CA SER A 153 -14.35 13.37 20.45
C SER A 153 -15.83 13.07 20.58
N TYR A 154 -16.16 12.05 21.35
CA TYR A 154 -17.54 11.60 21.50
C TYR A 154 -18.27 12.50 22.48
N GLY A 155 -19.37 13.08 22.01
CA GLY A 155 -20.18 13.99 22.82
C GLY A 155 -21.03 14.92 21.96
N SER A 156 -21.61 15.92 22.64
CA SER A 156 -22.54 16.87 22.01
C SER A 156 -21.86 18.13 21.46
N ALA A 157 -20.56 18.29 21.69
CA ALA A 157 -19.84 19.48 21.28
C ALA A 157 -18.62 19.11 20.42
N GLU A 158 -18.53 19.74 19.27
CA GLU A 158 -17.39 19.63 18.36
C GLU A 158 -16.15 20.27 18.99
N PRO A 159 -14.96 19.63 18.90
CA PRO A 159 -13.71 20.21 19.37
C PRO A 159 -13.42 21.55 18.73
N GLY A 160 -12.99 22.54 19.53
CA GLY A 160 -12.65 23.89 19.02
C GLY A 160 -11.32 23.99 18.26
N ALA A 161 -10.49 22.92 18.25
CA ALA A 161 -9.25 22.88 17.48
C ALA A 161 -9.55 22.71 15.99
N ALA A 162 -8.70 23.27 15.13
CA ALA A 162 -8.85 23.12 13.68
C ALA A 162 -8.72 21.65 13.27
N HIS A 163 -9.72 21.14 12.56
CA HIS A 163 -9.77 19.79 12.00
C HIS A 163 -10.59 19.81 10.70
N ARG A 164 -10.59 18.69 9.97
CA ARG A 164 -11.36 18.51 8.74
C ARG A 164 -12.56 17.60 8.95
N LEU A 165 -12.33 16.50 9.69
CA LEU A 165 -13.37 15.54 10.06
C LEU A 165 -13.47 15.47 11.58
N TRP A 166 -14.69 15.35 12.07
CA TRP A 166 -14.98 15.07 13.47
C TRP A 166 -15.73 13.74 13.60
N GLN A 167 -15.09 12.74 14.21
CA GLN A 167 -15.74 11.49 14.62
C GLN A 167 -16.44 11.75 15.95
N PHE A 168 -17.77 11.85 15.88
CA PHE A 168 -18.59 12.30 17.00
C PHE A 168 -19.22 11.16 17.79
N THR A 169 -19.17 9.92 17.29
CA THR A 169 -19.75 8.73 17.95
C THR A 169 -19.15 7.44 17.40
N ASP A 170 -19.17 6.40 18.26
CA ASP A 170 -18.75 5.02 17.96
C ASP A 170 -19.95 4.07 17.77
N ARG A 171 -21.18 4.57 17.77
CA ARG A 171 -22.39 3.75 17.75
C ARG A 171 -23.54 4.33 16.94
N TYR A 172 -23.21 4.95 15.82
CA TYR A 172 -24.23 5.43 14.89
C TYR A 172 -24.84 4.27 14.10
N GLN A 173 -26.17 4.30 13.89
CA GLN A 173 -26.84 3.30 13.05
C GLN A 173 -26.69 3.69 11.58
N VAL A 174 -25.66 3.16 10.95
CA VAL A 174 -25.32 3.46 9.55
C VAL A 174 -26.08 2.52 8.61
N PRO A 175 -26.81 3.05 7.63
CA PRO A 175 -27.49 2.21 6.63
C PRO A 175 -26.51 1.30 5.89
N GLY A 176 -26.79 0.00 5.85
CA GLY A 176 -25.97 -1.00 5.20
C GLY A 176 -24.79 -1.53 6.02
N ILE A 177 -24.53 -0.96 7.20
CA ILE A 177 -23.44 -1.39 8.10
C ILE A 177 -23.98 -1.81 9.46
N GLY A 178 -24.88 -1.03 10.06
CA GLY A 178 -25.32 -1.19 11.44
C GLY A 178 -24.63 -0.19 12.37
N SER A 179 -24.39 -0.57 13.62
CA SER A 179 -23.73 0.28 14.60
C SER A 179 -22.23 0.35 14.31
N CYS A 180 -21.74 1.56 14.07
CA CYS A 180 -20.31 1.80 13.86
C CYS A 180 -19.95 3.27 14.10
N ASP A 181 -18.69 3.58 13.98
CA ASP A 181 -18.13 4.91 14.05
C ASP A 181 -18.71 5.81 12.95
N CYS A 182 -18.98 7.05 13.31
CA CYS A 182 -19.51 8.03 12.37
C CYS A 182 -18.86 9.38 12.56
N SER A 183 -18.46 9.94 11.44
CA SER A 183 -17.85 11.26 11.35
C SER A 183 -18.70 12.23 10.54
N VAL A 184 -18.47 13.52 10.77
CA VAL A 184 -19.05 14.61 10.01
C VAL A 184 -17.96 15.45 9.34
N TYR A 185 -18.22 15.84 8.10
CA TYR A 185 -17.51 16.88 7.36
C TYR A 185 -18.45 18.05 7.13
N HIS A 186 -18.03 19.25 7.51
CA HIS A 186 -18.79 20.48 7.25
C HIS A 186 -18.51 20.99 5.85
N GLY A 187 -19.34 20.60 4.90
CA GLY A 187 -19.25 20.93 3.50
C GLY A 187 -19.96 19.93 2.60
N THR A 188 -19.79 20.09 1.31
CA THR A 188 -20.34 19.18 0.30
C THR A 188 -19.40 18.00 0.03
N ILE A 189 -19.93 16.89 -0.50
CA ILE A 189 -19.12 15.77 -0.94
C ILE A 189 -18.07 16.15 -1.99
N SER A 190 -18.37 17.16 -2.84
CA SER A 190 -17.39 17.67 -3.81
C SER A 190 -16.23 18.39 -3.14
N GLN A 191 -16.50 19.15 -2.08
CA GLN A 191 -15.47 19.81 -1.30
C GLN A 191 -14.61 18.80 -0.53
N LEU A 192 -15.23 17.79 0.08
CA LEU A 192 -14.49 16.71 0.75
C LEU A 192 -13.61 15.96 -0.24
N ALA A 193 -14.14 15.56 -1.39
CA ALA A 193 -13.38 14.87 -2.44
C ALA A 193 -12.22 15.72 -3.00
N ALA A 194 -12.35 17.05 -3.01
CA ALA A 194 -11.29 17.95 -3.44
C ALA A 194 -10.10 18.03 -2.45
N LEU A 195 -10.30 17.65 -1.19
CA LEU A 195 -9.23 17.55 -0.17
C LEU A 195 -8.43 16.26 -0.28
N ALA A 196 -8.95 15.28 -1.01
CA ALA A 196 -8.30 14.01 -1.25
C ALA A 196 -7.28 14.09 -2.40
N PHE A 197 -6.63 12.97 -2.70
CA PHE A 197 -5.66 12.88 -3.77
C PHE A 197 -6.24 13.36 -5.11
N GLY A 198 -5.60 14.37 -5.70
CA GLY A 198 -6.09 15.04 -6.91
C GLY A 198 -5.79 14.36 -8.24
N GLY A 199 -5.01 13.28 -8.22
CA GLY A 199 -4.75 12.45 -9.40
C GLY A 199 -3.43 12.71 -10.15
N SER A 200 -2.56 13.61 -9.66
CA SER A 200 -1.19 13.72 -10.18
C SER A 200 -0.22 13.04 -9.23
N GLN A 201 -0.23 11.71 -9.24
CA GLN A 201 0.86 10.98 -8.58
C GLN A 201 2.14 11.27 -9.34
N PRO A 202 3.28 11.58 -8.68
CA PRO A 202 4.57 11.38 -9.31
C PRO A 202 4.52 9.97 -9.89
N ALA A 203 4.94 9.81 -11.14
CA ALA A 203 5.15 8.45 -11.63
C ALA A 203 5.87 7.71 -10.49
N PRO A 204 5.37 6.58 -9.98
CA PRO A 204 6.10 5.86 -8.95
C PRO A 204 7.52 5.82 -9.45
N PRO A 205 8.55 6.02 -8.59
CA PRO A 205 9.87 5.61 -9.00
C PRO A 205 9.60 4.24 -9.58
N VAL A 206 9.91 4.07 -10.86
CA VAL A 206 9.66 2.80 -11.53
C VAL A 206 10.56 1.82 -10.78
N THR A 207 10.09 1.39 -9.63
CA THR A 207 10.48 0.14 -9.04
C THR A 207 9.83 -0.84 -9.99
N ASP A 208 10.49 -0.92 -11.15
CA ASP A 208 10.23 -1.95 -12.09
C ASP A 208 10.19 -3.21 -11.24
N TRP A 209 8.98 -3.77 -11.02
CA TRP A 209 8.84 -5.00 -10.23
C TRP A 209 9.79 -6.07 -10.76
N THR A 210 10.18 -5.95 -12.06
CA THR A 210 11.19 -6.77 -12.71
C THR A 210 12.59 -6.45 -12.17
N GLU A 211 12.92 -5.18 -11.88
CA GLU A 211 14.18 -4.85 -11.20
C GLU A 211 14.24 -5.43 -9.79
N GLN A 212 13.17 -5.29 -9.01
CA GLN A 212 13.13 -5.89 -7.66
C GLN A 212 13.19 -7.42 -7.74
N ALA A 213 12.44 -8.03 -8.66
CA ALA A 213 12.49 -9.48 -8.87
C ALA A 213 13.89 -9.94 -9.27
N VAL A 214 14.55 -9.21 -10.18
CA VAL A 214 15.92 -9.50 -10.61
C VAL A 214 16.92 -9.31 -9.48
N MET A 215 16.81 -8.26 -8.68
CA MET A 215 17.68 -8.02 -7.52
C MET A 215 17.50 -9.06 -6.41
N ALA A 216 16.34 -9.69 -6.34
CA ALA A 216 16.05 -10.79 -5.42
C ALA A 216 16.61 -12.15 -5.92
N LEU A 217 16.99 -12.26 -7.19
CA LEU A 217 17.60 -13.49 -7.74
C LEU A 217 19.04 -13.66 -7.23
N PRO A 218 19.45 -14.90 -6.91
CA PRO A 218 20.79 -15.15 -6.41
C PRO A 218 21.84 -14.88 -7.47
N THR A 219 23.00 -14.42 -7.06
CA THR A 219 24.21 -14.46 -7.91
C THR A 219 24.65 -15.91 -8.04
N LEU A 220 24.79 -16.39 -9.27
CA LEU A 220 25.23 -17.75 -9.58
C LEU A 220 26.57 -17.72 -10.35
N SER A 221 27.43 -18.69 -10.03
CA SER A 221 28.72 -18.87 -10.69
C SER A 221 29.11 -20.34 -10.71
N GLN A 222 30.19 -20.67 -11.38
CA GLN A 222 30.72 -22.04 -11.39
C GLN A 222 30.88 -22.58 -9.95
N GLY A 223 30.32 -23.74 -9.68
CA GLY A 223 30.24 -24.34 -8.35
C GLY A 223 28.91 -24.15 -7.64
N SER A 224 28.02 -23.25 -8.12
CA SER A 224 26.66 -23.17 -7.61
C SER A 224 25.88 -24.44 -7.92
N ILE A 225 25.12 -24.96 -6.95
CA ILE A 225 24.32 -26.18 -7.10
C ILE A 225 22.93 -25.99 -6.48
N ASP A 226 21.92 -26.59 -7.12
CA ASP A 226 20.58 -26.68 -6.54
C ASP A 226 20.57 -27.77 -5.45
N ARG A 227 19.84 -27.53 -4.36
CA ARG A 227 19.67 -28.45 -3.25
C ARG A 227 18.23 -28.88 -3.14
N ALA A 228 18.00 -30.14 -2.76
CA ALA A 228 16.65 -30.64 -2.51
C ALA A 228 15.91 -29.76 -1.48
N GLY A 229 14.66 -29.42 -1.77
CA GLY A 229 13.83 -28.57 -0.91
C GLY A 229 14.01 -27.06 -1.11
N HIS A 230 14.89 -26.61 -2.01
CA HIS A 230 15.12 -25.21 -2.34
C HIS A 230 14.65 -24.88 -3.76
N VAL A 231 14.54 -23.57 -4.07
CA VAL A 231 14.22 -23.11 -5.43
C VAL A 231 15.37 -23.49 -6.36
N TRP A 232 15.05 -24.10 -7.48
CA TRP A 232 16.01 -24.61 -8.46
C TRP A 232 16.50 -23.50 -9.39
N TYR A 233 17.34 -22.63 -8.88
CA TYR A 233 17.84 -21.48 -9.64
C TYR A 233 18.83 -21.88 -10.73
N VAL A 234 19.70 -22.86 -10.49
CA VAL A 234 20.68 -23.34 -11.48
C VAL A 234 19.97 -24.03 -12.64
N HIS A 235 19.00 -24.91 -12.38
CA HIS A 235 18.18 -25.53 -13.43
C HIS A 235 17.47 -24.48 -14.29
N ARG A 236 16.85 -23.47 -13.66
CA ARG A 236 16.15 -22.38 -14.37
C ARG A 236 17.09 -21.58 -15.23
N LEU A 237 18.25 -21.21 -14.69
CA LEU A 237 19.31 -20.55 -15.43
C LEU A 237 19.72 -21.36 -16.66
N GLN A 238 20.02 -22.65 -16.48
CA GLN A 238 20.45 -23.55 -17.55
C GLN A 238 19.40 -23.65 -18.66
N ALA A 239 18.11 -23.76 -18.29
CA ALA A 239 17.02 -23.79 -19.25
C ALA A 239 16.96 -22.47 -20.07
N LEU A 240 17.05 -21.31 -19.42
CA LEU A 240 17.06 -20.02 -20.11
C LEU A 240 18.27 -19.86 -21.04
N VAL A 241 19.46 -20.22 -20.57
CA VAL A 241 20.70 -20.18 -21.37
C VAL A 241 20.58 -21.09 -22.61
N ALA A 242 20.07 -22.30 -22.44
CA ALA A 242 19.86 -23.23 -23.54
C ALA A 242 18.87 -22.71 -24.58
N VAL A 243 17.74 -22.17 -24.16
CA VAL A 243 16.71 -21.59 -25.03
C VAL A 243 17.29 -20.41 -25.83
N ILE A 244 17.95 -19.47 -25.16
CA ILE A 244 18.62 -18.33 -25.83
C ILE A 244 19.66 -18.81 -26.80
N GLY A 245 20.44 -19.84 -26.43
CA GLY A 245 21.40 -20.48 -27.29
C GLY A 245 20.78 -21.06 -28.57
N GLN A 246 19.63 -21.74 -28.45
CA GLN A 246 18.89 -22.28 -29.59
C GLN A 246 18.38 -21.19 -30.53
N VAL A 247 17.71 -20.18 -29.96
CA VAL A 247 17.09 -19.09 -30.74
C VAL A 247 18.14 -18.26 -31.48
N ASN A 248 19.27 -17.96 -30.83
CA ASN A 248 20.29 -17.07 -31.36
C ASN A 248 21.52 -17.79 -31.95
N ASN A 249 21.45 -19.10 -32.10
CA ASN A 249 22.52 -19.95 -32.67
C ASN A 249 23.86 -19.85 -31.91
N LEU A 250 23.84 -19.75 -30.59
CA LEU A 250 25.04 -19.64 -29.74
C LEU A 250 25.52 -21.05 -29.35
N GLY A 251 26.60 -21.55 -29.98
CA GLY A 251 27.08 -22.92 -29.82
C GLY A 251 27.27 -23.36 -28.35
N PRO A 252 28.06 -22.67 -27.52
CA PRO A 252 28.25 -23.04 -26.12
C PRO A 252 26.95 -23.02 -25.30
N ALA A 253 26.06 -22.06 -25.53
CA ALA A 253 24.80 -21.95 -24.81
C ALA A 253 23.81 -23.08 -25.18
N LYS A 254 23.78 -23.52 -26.46
CA LYS A 254 22.99 -24.70 -26.91
C LYS A 254 23.40 -25.99 -26.20
N ALA A 255 24.65 -26.12 -25.81
CA ALA A 255 25.18 -27.34 -25.21
C ALA A 255 24.92 -27.41 -23.69
N VAL A 256 24.26 -26.39 -23.11
CA VAL A 256 23.94 -26.39 -21.68
C VAL A 256 22.77 -27.33 -21.41
N HIS A 257 22.94 -28.24 -20.46
CA HIS A 257 21.91 -29.15 -19.98
C HIS A 257 21.46 -28.76 -18.58
N ALA A 258 20.15 -28.77 -18.34
CA ALA A 258 19.57 -28.46 -17.04
C ALA A 258 19.75 -29.62 -16.07
N ASN A 259 20.87 -29.63 -15.36
CA ASN A 259 21.26 -30.68 -14.41
C ASN A 259 21.37 -30.15 -12.95
N GLY A 260 21.14 -28.85 -12.71
CA GLY A 260 21.20 -28.22 -11.39
C GLY A 260 22.62 -28.01 -10.84
N SER A 261 23.64 -28.23 -11.65
CA SER A 261 25.04 -27.95 -11.29
C SER A 261 25.62 -26.92 -12.25
N PHE A 262 26.06 -25.78 -11.73
CA PHE A 262 26.74 -24.77 -12.52
C PHE A 262 28.19 -25.21 -12.81
N ASP A 263 28.34 -26.06 -13.80
CA ASP A 263 29.59 -26.65 -14.25
C ASP A 263 30.32 -25.74 -15.28
N ALA A 264 31.42 -26.23 -15.83
CA ALA A 264 32.19 -25.52 -16.85
C ALA A 264 31.42 -25.31 -18.16
N ALA A 265 30.52 -26.25 -18.52
CA ALA A 265 29.68 -26.12 -19.71
C ALA A 265 28.64 -25.02 -19.50
N THR A 266 28.02 -24.96 -18.32
CA THR A 266 27.08 -23.89 -17.93
C THR A 266 27.80 -22.53 -17.97
N LYS A 267 29.00 -22.43 -17.41
CA LYS A 267 29.81 -21.20 -17.48
C LYS A 267 30.09 -20.75 -18.92
N ALA A 268 30.50 -21.67 -19.78
CA ALA A 268 30.75 -21.37 -21.19
C ALA A 268 29.45 -20.87 -21.89
N GLY A 269 28.34 -21.46 -21.59
CA GLY A 269 27.02 -21.01 -22.08
C GLY A 269 26.66 -19.61 -21.60
N VAL A 270 26.87 -19.33 -20.32
CA VAL A 270 26.64 -17.98 -19.73
C VAL A 270 27.53 -16.94 -20.39
N VAL A 271 28.84 -17.19 -20.53
CA VAL A 271 29.78 -16.30 -21.22
C VAL A 271 29.35 -16.01 -22.65
N SER A 272 28.86 -17.03 -23.36
CA SER A 272 28.33 -16.88 -24.74
C SER A 272 27.10 -15.97 -24.78
N VAL A 273 26.17 -16.12 -23.84
CA VAL A 273 24.98 -15.26 -23.72
C VAL A 273 25.37 -13.83 -23.30
N GLN A 274 26.27 -13.68 -22.34
CA GLN A 274 26.79 -12.37 -21.95
C GLN A 274 27.41 -11.62 -23.15
N GLY A 275 28.23 -12.30 -23.95
CA GLY A 275 28.79 -11.72 -25.15
C GLY A 275 27.72 -11.29 -26.16
N PHE A 276 26.69 -12.11 -26.37
CA PHE A 276 25.58 -11.79 -27.26
C PHE A 276 24.81 -10.53 -26.83
N TYR A 277 24.61 -10.34 -25.52
CA TYR A 277 23.93 -9.16 -24.96
C TYR A 277 24.90 -8.01 -24.62
N HIS A 278 26.15 -8.06 -25.06
CA HIS A 278 27.19 -7.04 -24.79
C HIS A 278 27.43 -6.74 -23.32
N LEU A 279 27.30 -7.76 -22.46
CA LEU A 279 27.62 -7.70 -21.04
C LEU A 279 29.08 -8.09 -20.76
N ALA A 280 29.53 -7.84 -19.52
CA ALA A 280 30.83 -8.39 -19.07
C ALA A 280 30.79 -9.93 -19.14
N THR A 281 31.72 -10.53 -19.86
CA THR A 281 31.81 -11.98 -20.14
C THR A 281 32.56 -12.72 -19.04
N ASP A 282 32.17 -12.54 -17.79
CA ASP A 282 32.83 -13.08 -16.60
C ASP A 282 32.33 -14.50 -16.20
N GLY A 283 31.21 -14.92 -16.79
CA GLY A 283 30.55 -16.17 -16.48
C GLY A 283 29.86 -16.15 -15.12
N VAL A 284 29.58 -14.96 -14.55
CA VAL A 284 28.83 -14.77 -13.31
C VAL A 284 27.44 -14.24 -13.64
N VAL A 285 26.40 -14.88 -13.12
CA VAL A 285 25.01 -14.49 -13.35
C VAL A 285 24.57 -13.59 -12.21
N GLY A 286 24.85 -12.31 -12.33
CA GLY A 286 24.36 -11.23 -11.47
C GLY A 286 23.13 -10.55 -12.06
N PRO A 287 22.66 -9.44 -11.46
CA PRO A 287 21.44 -8.74 -11.89
C PRO A 287 21.39 -8.39 -13.38
N SER A 288 22.49 -7.88 -13.95
CA SER A 288 22.55 -7.52 -15.38
C SER A 288 22.39 -8.76 -16.29
N THR A 289 22.99 -9.88 -15.91
CA THR A 289 22.86 -11.14 -16.67
C THR A 289 21.45 -11.70 -16.53
N TRP A 290 20.86 -11.66 -15.32
CA TRP A 290 19.46 -12.06 -15.11
C TRP A 290 18.50 -11.22 -15.95
N LYS A 291 18.65 -9.89 -15.99
CA LYS A 291 17.84 -9.02 -16.84
C LYS A 291 17.87 -9.46 -18.31
N ALA A 292 19.06 -9.69 -18.85
CA ALA A 292 19.21 -10.14 -20.22
C ALA A 292 18.57 -11.51 -20.48
N LEU A 293 18.66 -12.44 -19.53
CA LEU A 293 18.09 -13.79 -19.64
C LEU A 293 16.57 -13.82 -19.62
N ILE A 294 15.95 -12.92 -18.86
CA ILE A 294 14.46 -12.85 -18.74
C ILE A 294 13.84 -11.80 -19.66
N GLY A 295 14.64 -11.04 -20.40
CA GLY A 295 14.17 -10.10 -21.42
C GLY A 295 13.57 -8.80 -20.88
N VAL A 296 14.12 -8.25 -19.79
CA VAL A 296 13.66 -7.00 -19.12
C VAL A 296 14.79 -6.00 -18.92
#